data_3b40dbf37a67889eb6dd9133ca0ca554
#
_entry.id   3b40dbf37a67889eb6dd9133ca0ca554
#
_cell.length_a   1.000
_cell.length_b   1.000
_cell.length_c   1.000
_cell.angle_alpha   90.00
_cell.angle_beta   90.00
_cell.angle_gamma   90.00
#
_symmetry.space_group_name_H-M   'P 1'
#
loop_
_entity.id
_entity.type
_entity.pdbx_description
1 polymer ?
#
loop_
_entity_poly.entity_id
_entity_poly.type
_entity_poly.pdbx_seq_one_letter_code
_entity_poly.pdbx_strand_id
1 'polypeptide(L)'
;SLLSTIPQPGDAIVYDELVHASMHDGMRKSRAQTCVAFRHNDPADLDRVLTNLRPHNNVFLALESVYSMDGTICALPDLIKVLERHAPHRNTRHILVDEAHGAGVYGQGGRGVCNALHCHVSARLVTFGKAFGCAGAVLLVPVLWREYLLNYARPLIYSTALPPSQAAAIDVVISAWERGEMEAAVQMLHTRVAELYKALGLRNDAALPPAPIVQVRSAHAKRLAAHVQAAGFLVRAVCYPTVPRDKERVRVCVHAHNTAEDVARLAHVLRTLSLL
;
A
#
# COMPACT_ATOMS: atom_id res chain seq x y z
N SER A 1 -1.14 11.77 10.43
CA SER A 1 -2.04 12.20 11.53
C SER A 1 -2.37 11.05 12.48
N LEU A 2 -2.93 9.89 12.00
CA LEU A 2 -3.47 8.84 12.87
C LEU A 2 -2.44 8.31 13.87
N LEU A 3 -1.29 7.80 13.40
CA LEU A 3 -0.23 7.22 14.25
C LEU A 3 0.40 8.22 15.22
N SER A 4 0.37 9.52 14.93
CA SER A 4 0.88 10.55 15.84
C SER A 4 -0.15 10.99 16.89
N THR A 5 -1.41 10.56 16.76
CA THR A 5 -2.51 11.13 17.57
C THR A 5 -3.24 10.07 18.39
N ILE A 6 -3.60 8.93 17.79
CA ILE A 6 -4.41 7.90 18.45
C ILE A 6 -3.61 7.12 19.50
N PRO A 7 -2.40 6.56 19.20
CA PRO A 7 -1.67 5.82 20.22
C PRO A 7 -1.30 6.68 21.42
N GLN A 8 -1.41 6.10 22.63
CA GLN A 8 -1.19 6.76 23.90
C GLN A 8 0.09 6.22 24.59
N PRO A 9 0.57 6.88 25.66
CA PRO A 9 1.62 6.31 26.50
C PRO A 9 1.22 4.94 27.03
N GLY A 10 2.12 3.96 26.91
CA GLY A 10 1.86 2.56 27.24
C GLY A 10 1.38 1.71 26.08
N ASP A 11 1.05 2.28 24.92
CA ASP A 11 0.71 1.53 23.71
C ASP A 11 1.98 1.14 22.92
N ALA A 12 1.84 0.10 22.08
CA ALA A 12 2.87 -0.34 21.16
C ALA A 12 2.41 -0.21 19.70
N ILE A 13 3.31 0.23 18.83
CA ILE A 13 3.13 0.18 17.37
C ILE A 13 4.07 -0.88 16.82
N VAL A 14 3.52 -1.90 16.16
CA VAL A 14 4.25 -2.90 15.41
C VAL A 14 3.96 -2.67 13.93
N TYR A 15 4.99 -2.64 13.08
CA TYR A 15 4.80 -2.25 11.69
C TYR A 15 5.67 -3.09 10.75
N ASP A 16 5.18 -3.31 9.54
CA ASP A 16 5.97 -3.91 8.47
C ASP A 16 7.13 -2.97 8.08
N GLU A 17 8.34 -3.49 7.95
CA GLU A 17 9.55 -2.70 7.67
C GLU A 17 9.48 -1.86 6.40
N LEU A 18 8.60 -2.21 5.45
CA LEU A 18 8.44 -1.52 4.17
C LEU A 18 7.29 -0.50 4.14
N VAL A 19 6.65 -0.19 5.26
CA VAL A 19 5.58 0.82 5.27
C VAL A 19 6.07 2.19 4.80
N HIS A 20 5.15 2.95 4.23
CA HIS A 20 5.42 4.25 3.64
C HIS A 20 6.03 5.25 4.62
N ALA A 21 6.85 6.17 4.11
CA ALA A 21 7.52 7.22 4.89
C ALA A 21 6.55 8.04 5.77
N SER A 22 5.31 8.26 5.33
CA SER A 22 4.30 8.97 6.11
C SER A 22 3.91 8.25 7.41
N MET A 23 3.97 6.91 7.43
CA MET A 23 3.79 6.12 8.66
C MET A 23 4.98 6.29 9.59
N HIS A 24 6.22 6.25 9.07
CA HIS A 24 7.42 6.52 9.87
C HIS A 24 7.38 7.93 10.49
N ASP A 25 6.96 8.94 9.72
CA ASP A 25 6.81 10.30 10.26
C ASP A 25 5.72 10.38 11.34
N GLY A 26 4.64 9.64 11.17
CA GLY A 26 3.59 9.50 12.16
C GLY A 26 4.08 8.84 13.45
N MET A 27 4.86 7.76 13.32
CA MET A 27 5.46 7.04 14.45
C MET A 27 6.48 7.86 15.22
N ARG A 28 7.35 8.62 14.52
CA ARG A 28 8.33 9.52 15.17
C ARG A 28 7.66 10.57 16.06
N LYS A 29 6.44 10.98 15.72
CA LYS A 29 5.64 11.96 16.48
C LYS A 29 4.62 11.30 17.41
N SER A 30 4.60 9.98 17.47
CA SER A 30 3.66 9.21 18.30
C SER A 30 4.02 9.32 19.78
N ARG A 31 3.01 9.15 20.60
CA ARG A 31 3.15 8.99 22.06
C ARG A 31 3.27 7.52 22.49
N ALA A 32 3.19 6.59 21.54
CA ALA A 32 3.36 5.18 21.83
C ALA A 32 4.68 4.91 22.55
N GLN A 33 4.65 4.00 23.52
CA GLN A 33 5.83 3.62 24.30
C GLN A 33 6.89 2.91 23.46
N THR A 34 6.45 2.17 22.44
CA THR A 34 7.31 1.32 21.63
C THR A 34 6.86 1.36 20.17
N CYS A 35 7.83 1.48 19.25
CA CYS A 35 7.60 1.30 17.81
C CYS A 35 8.63 0.27 17.32
N VAL A 36 8.17 -0.90 16.83
CA VAL A 36 9.04 -2.01 16.42
C VAL A 36 8.65 -2.50 15.04
N ALA A 37 9.64 -2.65 14.14
CA ALA A 37 9.44 -3.26 12.84
C ALA A 37 9.47 -4.79 12.92
N PHE A 38 8.70 -5.43 12.05
CA PHE A 38 8.87 -6.84 11.69
C PHE A 38 9.23 -6.94 10.20
N ARG A 39 9.84 -8.07 9.81
CA ARG A 39 10.27 -8.29 8.42
C ARG A 39 9.07 -8.34 7.49
N HIS A 40 9.25 -7.74 6.31
CA HIS A 40 8.21 -7.59 5.30
C HIS A 40 7.42 -8.87 5.02
N ASN A 41 6.09 -8.78 5.18
CA ASN A 41 5.13 -9.88 4.92
C ASN A 41 5.47 -11.21 5.62
N ASP A 42 6.15 -11.18 6.77
CA ASP A 42 6.61 -12.36 7.50
C ASP A 42 5.78 -12.58 8.79
N PRO A 43 4.75 -13.45 8.75
CA PRO A 43 3.95 -13.76 9.95
C PRO A 43 4.77 -14.39 11.08
N ALA A 44 5.83 -15.15 10.77
CA ALA A 44 6.69 -15.75 11.78
C ALA A 44 7.54 -14.70 12.50
N ASP A 45 8.04 -13.71 11.78
CA ASP A 45 8.76 -12.61 12.40
C ASP A 45 7.84 -11.68 13.19
N LEU A 46 6.60 -11.45 12.72
CA LEU A 46 5.58 -10.74 13.50
C LEU A 46 5.30 -11.46 14.82
N ASP A 47 5.15 -12.79 14.79
CA ASP A 47 4.96 -13.62 15.98
C ASP A 47 6.13 -13.48 16.97
N ARG A 48 7.35 -13.55 16.48
CA ARG A 48 8.59 -13.33 17.25
C ARG A 48 8.62 -11.93 17.90
N VAL A 49 8.26 -10.89 17.12
CA VAL A 49 8.24 -9.50 17.61
C VAL A 49 7.21 -9.33 18.72
N LEU A 50 6.00 -9.84 18.51
CA LEU A 50 4.91 -9.74 19.50
C LEU A 50 5.21 -10.53 20.78
N THR A 51 5.85 -11.71 20.67
CA THR A 51 6.30 -12.51 21.82
C THR A 51 7.29 -11.75 22.70
N ASN A 52 8.18 -10.95 22.09
CA ASN A 52 9.21 -10.20 22.81
C ASN A 52 8.81 -8.77 23.13
N LEU A 53 7.56 -8.39 22.85
CA LEU A 53 7.07 -7.04 23.11
C LEU A 53 6.95 -6.80 24.61
N ARG A 54 7.45 -5.63 25.05
CA ARG A 54 7.29 -5.22 26.46
C ARG A 54 5.81 -5.10 26.83
N PRO A 55 5.43 -5.23 28.11
CA PRO A 55 4.04 -5.01 28.53
C PRO A 55 3.50 -3.70 27.95
N HIS A 56 2.31 -3.76 27.39
CA HIS A 56 1.66 -2.65 26.69
C HIS A 56 0.14 -2.69 26.94
N ASN A 57 -0.51 -1.53 26.74
CA ASN A 57 -1.96 -1.40 26.88
C ASN A 57 -2.68 -1.88 25.60
N ASN A 58 -2.26 -1.31 24.46
CA ASN A 58 -2.82 -1.65 23.15
C ASN A 58 -1.68 -1.91 22.15
N VAL A 59 -1.98 -2.74 21.13
CA VAL A 59 -1.11 -2.97 19.98
C VAL A 59 -1.74 -2.37 18.74
N PHE A 60 -0.99 -1.53 18.03
CA PHE A 60 -1.32 -1.00 16.72
C PHE A 60 -0.45 -1.70 15.68
N LEU A 61 -1.06 -2.53 14.82
CA LEU A 61 -0.38 -3.15 13.69
C LEU A 61 -0.55 -2.26 12.46
N ALA A 62 0.55 -1.69 11.95
CA ALA A 62 0.54 -0.77 10.81
C ALA A 62 1.10 -1.44 9.55
N LEU A 63 0.29 -1.47 8.49
CA LEU A 63 0.51 -2.19 7.24
C LEU A 63 0.13 -1.34 6.04
N GLU A 64 0.68 -1.66 4.85
CA GLU A 64 0.11 -1.28 3.56
C GLU A 64 -0.60 -2.47 2.93
N SER A 65 -1.66 -2.25 2.20
CA SER A 65 -2.35 -3.31 1.46
C SER A 65 -1.58 -3.79 0.23
N VAL A 66 -0.91 -2.84 -0.43
CA VAL A 66 0.04 -3.06 -1.52
C VAL A 66 1.22 -2.13 -1.32
N TYR A 67 2.43 -2.68 -1.27
CA TYR A 67 3.64 -1.92 -0.97
C TYR A 67 4.19 -1.22 -2.22
N SER A 68 4.43 0.07 -2.09
CA SER A 68 4.67 0.98 -3.22
C SER A 68 5.94 0.69 -4.02
N MET A 69 6.99 0.16 -3.38
CA MET A 69 8.28 -0.07 -4.03
C MET A 69 8.42 -1.46 -4.62
N ASP A 70 7.70 -2.43 -4.09
CA ASP A 70 7.81 -3.84 -4.45
C ASP A 70 6.61 -4.35 -5.25
N GLY A 71 5.44 -3.72 -5.08
CA GLY A 71 4.19 -4.22 -5.63
C GLY A 71 3.69 -5.47 -4.89
N THR A 72 4.31 -5.83 -3.77
CA THR A 72 3.87 -6.97 -2.96
C THR A 72 2.54 -6.68 -2.28
N ILE A 73 1.65 -7.68 -2.29
CA ILE A 73 0.36 -7.62 -1.60
C ILE A 73 0.56 -8.11 -0.18
N CYS A 74 -0.06 -7.43 0.78
CA CYS A 74 0.02 -7.78 2.19
C CYS A 74 -0.58 -9.16 2.46
N ALA A 75 0.12 -9.99 3.22
CA ALA A 75 -0.37 -11.25 3.76
C ALA A 75 -1.37 -11.02 4.92
N LEU A 76 -2.31 -10.10 4.69
CA LEU A 76 -3.17 -9.50 5.70
C LEU A 76 -3.92 -10.54 6.57
N PRO A 77 -4.56 -11.60 6.00
CA PRO A 77 -5.25 -12.60 6.84
C PRO A 77 -4.32 -13.32 7.83
N ASP A 78 -3.10 -13.63 7.41
CA ASP A 78 -2.16 -14.38 8.25
C ASP A 78 -1.53 -13.48 9.33
N LEU A 79 -1.21 -12.23 9.00
CA LEU A 79 -0.75 -11.24 9.97
C LEU A 79 -1.83 -10.93 11.03
N ILE A 80 -3.10 -10.85 10.62
CA ILE A 80 -4.24 -10.68 11.55
C ILE A 80 -4.34 -11.88 12.50
N LYS A 81 -4.26 -13.11 11.99
CA LYS A 81 -4.30 -14.33 12.83
C LYS A 81 -3.17 -14.34 13.87
N VAL A 82 -1.97 -13.89 13.49
CA VAL A 82 -0.84 -13.76 14.42
C VAL A 82 -1.19 -12.75 15.52
N LEU A 83 -1.62 -11.55 15.15
CA LEU A 83 -1.97 -10.52 16.12
C LEU A 83 -3.09 -10.97 17.07
N GLU A 84 -4.09 -11.71 16.57
CA GLU A 84 -5.20 -12.22 17.37
C GLU A 84 -4.77 -13.21 18.46
N ARG A 85 -3.72 -13.99 18.23
CA ARG A 85 -3.15 -14.89 19.23
C ARG A 85 -2.50 -14.13 20.39
N HIS A 86 -1.82 -13.03 20.09
CA HIS A 86 -1.11 -12.22 21.10
C HIS A 86 -2.00 -11.20 21.80
N ALA A 87 -3.00 -10.67 21.10
CA ALA A 87 -3.95 -9.70 21.63
C ALA A 87 -5.39 -10.17 21.35
N PRO A 88 -5.92 -11.14 22.12
CA PRO A 88 -7.22 -11.76 21.84
C PRO A 88 -8.40 -10.79 22.01
N HIS A 89 -8.26 -9.77 22.83
CA HIS A 89 -9.32 -8.79 23.06
C HIS A 89 -9.33 -7.74 21.93
N ARG A 90 -10.47 -7.61 21.26
CA ARG A 90 -10.63 -6.66 20.13
C ARG A 90 -10.37 -5.20 20.53
N ASN A 91 -10.61 -4.86 21.78
CA ASN A 91 -10.41 -3.49 22.29
C ASN A 91 -8.94 -3.12 22.51
N THR A 92 -8.03 -4.09 22.53
CA THR A 92 -6.60 -3.87 22.75
C THR A 92 -5.74 -4.09 21.51
N ARG A 93 -6.34 -4.52 20.39
CA ARG A 93 -5.66 -4.68 19.12
C ARG A 93 -6.25 -3.79 18.04
N HIS A 94 -5.42 -3.10 17.32
CA HIS A 94 -5.82 -2.17 16.27
C HIS A 94 -5.00 -2.41 15.01
N ILE A 95 -5.68 -2.64 13.89
CA ILE A 95 -5.07 -2.89 12.61
C ILE A 95 -5.30 -1.67 11.73
N LEU A 96 -4.20 -1.09 11.25
CA LEU A 96 -4.19 0.12 10.42
C LEU A 96 -3.64 -0.26 9.04
N VAL A 97 -4.43 -0.08 8.00
CA VAL A 97 -4.03 -0.43 6.63
C VAL A 97 -4.06 0.80 5.73
N ASP A 98 -2.94 1.08 5.11
CA ASP A 98 -2.85 2.03 4.02
C ASP A 98 -3.25 1.33 2.71
N GLU A 99 -4.39 1.72 2.16
CA GLU A 99 -4.95 1.21 0.90
C GLU A 99 -4.57 2.08 -0.31
N ALA A 100 -3.55 2.92 -0.19
CA ALA A 100 -3.19 3.87 -1.24
C ALA A 100 -2.92 3.24 -2.61
N HIS A 101 -2.48 1.98 -2.65
CA HIS A 101 -2.26 1.22 -3.87
C HIS A 101 -3.25 0.06 -4.06
N GLY A 102 -4.08 -0.24 -3.07
CA GLY A 102 -5.11 -1.28 -3.14
C GLY A 102 -6.47 -0.77 -3.58
N ALA A 103 -6.87 0.40 -3.06
CA ALA A 103 -8.13 1.03 -3.41
C ALA A 103 -8.16 1.45 -4.90
N GLY A 104 -9.28 1.19 -5.58
CA GLY A 104 -9.42 1.40 -7.02
C GLY A 104 -8.75 0.31 -7.88
N VAL A 105 -8.18 -0.75 -7.26
CA VAL A 105 -7.55 -1.88 -7.97
C VAL A 105 -8.16 -3.21 -7.54
N TYR A 106 -8.46 -3.36 -6.25
CA TYR A 106 -8.98 -4.60 -5.67
C TYR A 106 -10.33 -4.38 -5.00
N GLY A 107 -11.02 -5.49 -4.77
CA GLY A 107 -12.31 -5.52 -4.09
C GLY A 107 -13.47 -5.05 -4.95
N GLN A 108 -14.67 -5.43 -4.53
CA GLN A 108 -15.90 -5.03 -5.22
C GLN A 108 -16.03 -3.50 -5.21
N GLY A 109 -16.27 -2.91 -6.37
CA GLY A 109 -16.38 -1.46 -6.51
C GLY A 109 -15.09 -0.72 -6.12
N GLY A 110 -13.91 -1.33 -6.28
CA GLY A 110 -12.62 -0.71 -5.97
C GLY A 110 -12.36 -0.45 -4.49
N ARG A 111 -13.04 -1.17 -3.58
CA ARG A 111 -12.98 -0.93 -2.13
C ARG A 111 -11.68 -1.39 -1.45
N GLY A 112 -10.71 -1.88 -2.21
CA GLY A 112 -9.37 -2.21 -1.73
C GLY A 112 -9.17 -3.67 -1.31
N VAL A 113 -7.94 -3.98 -0.90
CA VAL A 113 -7.51 -5.34 -0.52
C VAL A 113 -8.22 -5.83 0.74
N CYS A 114 -8.45 -4.97 1.73
CA CYS A 114 -9.21 -5.35 2.93
C CYS A 114 -10.60 -5.88 2.57
N ASN A 115 -11.27 -5.24 1.59
CA ASN A 115 -12.56 -5.70 1.10
C ASN A 115 -12.44 -7.02 0.32
N ALA A 116 -11.46 -7.11 -0.60
CA ALA A 116 -11.21 -8.30 -1.41
C ALA A 116 -10.92 -9.56 -0.57
N LEU A 117 -10.24 -9.40 0.55
CA LEU A 117 -9.87 -10.48 1.47
C LEU A 117 -10.84 -10.63 2.66
N HIS A 118 -11.94 -9.87 2.68
CA HIS A 118 -12.93 -9.86 3.77
C HIS A 118 -12.31 -9.63 5.16
N CYS A 119 -11.24 -8.80 5.23
CA CYS A 119 -10.55 -8.50 6.47
C CYS A 119 -11.15 -7.29 7.18
N HIS A 120 -11.50 -7.46 8.45
CA HIS A 120 -11.94 -6.36 9.31
C HIS A 120 -10.72 -5.71 9.96
N VAL A 121 -10.57 -4.39 9.76
CA VAL A 121 -9.47 -3.59 10.29
C VAL A 121 -10.01 -2.36 11.02
N SER A 122 -9.22 -1.82 11.94
CA SER A 122 -9.63 -0.67 12.78
C SER A 122 -9.60 0.64 12.01
N ALA A 123 -8.66 0.79 11.09
CA ALA A 123 -8.57 1.98 10.25
C ALA A 123 -8.06 1.65 8.86
N ARG A 124 -8.60 2.36 7.86
CA ARG A 124 -8.09 2.35 6.49
C ARG A 124 -7.81 3.77 6.01
N LEU A 125 -6.65 3.97 5.40
CA LEU A 125 -6.35 5.15 4.63
C LEU A 125 -6.64 4.87 3.16
N VAL A 126 -7.44 5.71 2.52
CA VAL A 126 -7.66 5.68 1.07
C VAL A 126 -7.23 7.01 0.49
N THR A 127 -6.33 7.01 -0.49
CA THR A 127 -5.94 8.21 -1.23
C THR A 127 -6.66 8.31 -2.56
N PHE A 128 -7.10 9.52 -2.90
CA PHE A 128 -7.72 9.80 -4.18
C PHE A 128 -6.72 10.20 -5.28
N GLY A 129 -5.43 10.36 -4.93
CA GLY A 129 -4.38 10.81 -5.84
C GLY A 129 -3.80 9.75 -6.77
N LYS A 130 -4.29 8.50 -6.73
CA LYS A 130 -3.78 7.39 -7.55
C LYS A 130 -4.88 6.86 -8.46
N ALA A 131 -5.45 5.69 -8.20
CA ALA A 131 -6.45 5.07 -9.07
C ALA A 131 -7.71 5.92 -9.28
N PHE A 132 -8.06 6.76 -8.33
CA PHE A 132 -9.22 7.65 -8.43
C PHE A 132 -8.94 8.95 -9.23
N GLY A 133 -7.70 9.28 -9.53
CA GLY A 133 -7.32 10.44 -10.36
C GLY A 133 -7.70 11.82 -9.78
N CYS A 134 -7.96 11.90 -8.48
CA CYS A 134 -8.33 13.13 -7.75
C CYS A 134 -7.23 13.54 -6.76
N ALA A 135 -7.42 14.63 -6.02
CA ALA A 135 -6.55 14.99 -4.91
C ALA A 135 -7.24 14.73 -3.56
N GLY A 136 -6.44 14.43 -2.53
CA GLY A 136 -6.94 14.22 -1.18
C GLY A 136 -6.86 12.77 -0.71
N ALA A 137 -7.32 12.56 0.50
CA ALA A 137 -7.39 11.25 1.13
C ALA A 137 -8.48 11.22 2.20
N VAL A 138 -8.92 10.03 2.56
CA VAL A 138 -9.88 9.80 3.64
C VAL A 138 -9.35 8.74 4.60
N LEU A 139 -9.59 8.94 5.89
CA LEU A 139 -9.41 7.95 6.93
C LEU A 139 -10.77 7.36 7.30
N LEU A 140 -10.94 6.07 7.09
CA LEU A 140 -12.09 5.30 7.53
C LEU A 140 -11.77 4.73 8.89
N VAL A 141 -12.39 5.26 9.94
CA VAL A 141 -12.09 4.98 11.35
C VAL A 141 -13.36 4.86 12.17
N PRO A 142 -13.32 4.21 13.36
CA PRO A 142 -14.44 4.23 14.31
C PRO A 142 -14.85 5.67 14.71
N VAL A 143 -16.13 5.86 15.03
CA VAL A 143 -16.67 7.18 15.39
C VAL A 143 -15.88 7.84 16.53
N LEU A 144 -15.52 7.09 17.57
CA LEU A 144 -14.72 7.62 18.68
C LEU A 144 -13.35 8.14 18.22
N TRP A 145 -12.68 7.45 17.29
CA TRP A 145 -11.41 7.91 16.75
C TRP A 145 -11.58 9.13 15.86
N ARG A 146 -12.67 9.20 15.09
CA ARG A 146 -13.01 10.38 14.30
C ARG A 146 -13.14 11.62 15.19
N GLU A 147 -13.93 11.52 16.25
CA GLU A 147 -14.12 12.62 17.22
C GLU A 147 -12.79 13.02 17.87
N TYR A 148 -11.97 12.04 18.25
CA TYR A 148 -10.67 12.32 18.84
C TYR A 148 -9.73 13.02 17.83
N LEU A 149 -9.69 12.55 16.58
CA LEU A 149 -8.87 13.16 15.53
C LEU A 149 -9.30 14.59 15.20
N LEU A 150 -10.59 14.87 15.15
CA LEU A 150 -11.12 16.23 14.93
C LEU A 150 -10.66 17.23 16.01
N ASN A 151 -10.44 16.75 17.23
CA ASN A 151 -10.06 17.59 18.37
C ASN A 151 -8.55 17.64 18.64
N TYR A 152 -7.78 16.62 18.22
CA TYR A 152 -6.37 16.47 18.62
C TYR A 152 -5.39 16.27 17.46
N ALA A 153 -5.85 15.96 16.24
CA ALA A 153 -4.96 15.76 15.10
C ALA A 153 -4.50 17.09 14.51
N ARG A 154 -3.38 17.60 14.96
CA ARG A 154 -2.83 18.90 14.52
C ARG A 154 -2.79 19.08 13.00
N PRO A 155 -2.36 18.09 12.18
CA PRO A 155 -2.37 18.27 10.73
C PRO A 155 -3.79 18.41 10.13
N LEU A 156 -4.83 17.95 10.82
CA LEU A 156 -6.21 18.14 10.41
C LEU A 156 -6.73 19.53 10.84
N ILE A 157 -6.47 19.90 12.10
CA ILE A 157 -6.99 21.13 12.70
C ILE A 157 -6.38 22.38 12.02
N TYR A 158 -5.07 22.34 11.74
CA TYR A 158 -4.30 23.49 11.23
C TYR A 158 -4.02 23.40 9.71
N SER A 159 -4.84 22.65 8.97
CA SER A 159 -4.79 22.62 7.50
C SER A 159 -6.11 23.11 6.91
N THR A 160 -6.00 23.78 5.79
CA THR A 160 -7.18 24.22 5.03
C THR A 160 -7.91 23.01 4.46
N ALA A 161 -9.24 23.02 4.50
CA ALA A 161 -10.08 21.99 3.89
C ALA A 161 -9.86 21.88 2.37
N LEU A 162 -10.21 20.72 1.81
CA LEU A 162 -10.22 20.55 0.35
C LEU A 162 -11.16 21.58 -0.29
N PRO A 163 -10.79 22.16 -1.46
CA PRO A 163 -11.69 23.01 -2.23
C PRO A 163 -12.98 22.26 -2.59
N PRO A 164 -14.14 22.95 -2.61
CA PRO A 164 -15.42 22.31 -2.98
C PRO A 164 -15.38 21.63 -4.35
N SER A 165 -14.67 22.19 -5.32
CA SER A 165 -14.47 21.58 -6.64
C SER A 165 -13.77 20.22 -6.57
N GLN A 166 -12.81 20.06 -5.65
CA GLN A 166 -12.10 18.80 -5.44
C GLN A 166 -13.01 17.77 -4.76
N ALA A 167 -13.81 18.21 -3.78
CA ALA A 167 -14.80 17.34 -3.14
C ALA A 167 -15.84 16.85 -4.15
N ALA A 168 -16.34 17.73 -5.03
CA ALA A 168 -17.25 17.37 -6.11
C ALA A 168 -16.61 16.38 -7.10
N ALA A 169 -15.33 16.56 -7.46
CA ALA A 169 -14.63 15.62 -8.34
C ALA A 169 -14.52 14.21 -7.70
N ILE A 170 -14.24 14.15 -6.40
CA ILE A 170 -14.19 12.87 -5.65
C ILE A 170 -15.58 12.21 -5.66
N ASP A 171 -16.64 12.97 -5.41
CA ASP A 171 -18.02 12.47 -5.40
C ASP A 171 -18.42 11.86 -6.76
N VAL A 172 -18.12 12.56 -7.86
CA VAL A 172 -18.35 12.05 -9.22
C VAL A 172 -17.63 10.74 -9.48
N VAL A 173 -16.34 10.67 -9.09
CA VAL A 173 -15.53 9.47 -9.31
C VAL A 173 -16.04 8.31 -8.45
N ILE A 174 -16.35 8.52 -7.18
CA ILE A 174 -16.90 7.47 -6.31
C ILE A 174 -18.25 6.98 -6.85
N SER A 175 -19.12 7.90 -7.28
CA SER A 175 -20.40 7.54 -7.89
C SER A 175 -20.23 6.69 -9.16
N ALA A 176 -19.22 6.98 -10.00
CA ALA A 176 -18.89 6.14 -11.16
C ALA A 176 -18.44 4.72 -10.75
N TRP A 177 -17.64 4.59 -9.70
CA TRP A 177 -17.28 3.28 -9.12
C TRP A 177 -18.51 2.52 -8.61
N GLU A 178 -19.42 3.19 -7.91
CA GLU A 178 -20.66 2.59 -7.40
C GLU A 178 -21.58 2.10 -8.51
N ARG A 179 -21.61 2.80 -9.65
CA ARG A 179 -22.36 2.37 -10.86
C ARG A 179 -21.64 1.28 -11.67
N GLY A 180 -20.43 0.83 -11.26
CA GLY A 180 -19.68 -0.21 -11.96
C GLY A 180 -18.97 0.27 -13.24
N GLU A 181 -18.91 1.56 -13.52
CA GLU A 181 -18.32 2.11 -14.75
C GLU A 181 -16.82 1.81 -14.89
N MET A 182 -16.14 1.53 -13.76
CA MET A 182 -14.69 1.25 -13.73
C MET A 182 -14.36 -0.25 -13.85
N GLU A 183 -15.33 -1.15 -13.80
CA GLU A 183 -15.09 -2.60 -13.74
C GLU A 183 -14.31 -3.11 -14.96
N ALA A 184 -14.68 -2.67 -16.16
CA ALA A 184 -13.99 -3.05 -17.40
C ALA A 184 -12.52 -2.58 -17.40
N ALA A 185 -12.23 -1.38 -16.88
CA ALA A 185 -10.88 -0.85 -16.78
C ALA A 185 -10.04 -1.65 -15.78
N VAL A 186 -10.61 -2.02 -14.62
CA VAL A 186 -9.94 -2.86 -13.61
C VAL A 186 -9.65 -4.25 -14.18
N GLN A 187 -10.59 -4.86 -14.86
CA GLN A 187 -10.40 -6.16 -15.52
C GLN A 187 -9.28 -6.10 -16.56
N MET A 188 -9.26 -5.04 -17.39
CA MET A 188 -8.20 -4.82 -18.36
C MET A 188 -6.84 -4.63 -17.67
N LEU A 189 -6.79 -3.85 -16.58
CA LEU A 189 -5.57 -3.67 -15.79
C LEU A 189 -5.00 -5.01 -15.33
N HIS A 190 -5.81 -5.84 -14.70
CA HIS A 190 -5.36 -7.16 -14.23
C HIS A 190 -4.92 -8.06 -15.38
N THR A 191 -5.58 -8.01 -16.52
CA THR A 191 -5.17 -8.74 -17.73
C THR A 191 -3.79 -8.31 -18.18
N ARG A 192 -3.51 -6.99 -18.30
CA ARG A 192 -2.21 -6.45 -18.71
C ARG A 192 -1.09 -6.79 -17.73
N VAL A 193 -1.40 -6.76 -16.43
CA VAL A 193 -0.42 -7.15 -15.40
C VAL A 193 -0.09 -8.64 -15.52
N ALA A 194 -1.09 -9.51 -15.68
CA ALA A 194 -0.88 -10.94 -15.84
C ALA A 194 -0.06 -11.27 -17.10
N GLU A 195 -0.32 -10.58 -18.22
CA GLU A 195 0.48 -10.70 -19.45
C GLU A 195 1.95 -10.33 -19.20
N LEU A 196 2.21 -9.22 -18.51
CA LEU A 196 3.57 -8.80 -18.20
C LEU A 196 4.28 -9.79 -17.27
N TYR A 197 3.59 -10.28 -16.23
CA TYR A 197 4.13 -11.31 -15.31
C TYR A 197 4.52 -12.57 -16.09
N LYS A 198 3.62 -13.07 -16.95
CA LYS A 198 3.87 -14.24 -17.80
C LYS A 198 5.07 -14.00 -18.73
N ALA A 199 5.11 -12.84 -19.40
CA ALA A 199 6.17 -12.51 -20.33
C ALA A 199 7.55 -12.37 -19.66
N LEU A 200 7.60 -11.92 -18.40
CA LEU A 200 8.84 -11.80 -17.62
C LEU A 200 9.18 -13.08 -16.82
N GLY A 201 8.34 -14.11 -16.83
CA GLY A 201 8.52 -15.33 -16.04
C GLY A 201 8.39 -15.10 -14.53
N LEU A 202 7.65 -14.07 -14.12
CA LEU A 202 7.42 -13.76 -12.71
C LEU A 202 6.33 -14.66 -12.13
N ARG A 203 6.45 -14.94 -10.82
CA ARG A 203 5.42 -15.68 -10.06
C ARG A 203 4.60 -14.73 -9.21
N ASN A 204 3.36 -15.10 -8.96
CA ASN A 204 2.49 -14.46 -7.99
C ASN A 204 2.01 -15.52 -6.99
N ASP A 205 2.51 -15.43 -5.78
CA ASP A 205 2.16 -16.37 -4.69
C ASP A 205 1.05 -15.80 -3.78
N ALA A 206 0.54 -14.59 -4.10
CA ALA A 206 -0.54 -13.96 -3.35
C ALA A 206 -1.91 -14.54 -3.73
N ALA A 207 -2.86 -14.47 -2.81
CA ALA A 207 -4.26 -14.89 -3.02
C ALA A 207 -5.02 -14.01 -4.03
N LEU A 208 -4.52 -12.80 -4.30
CA LEU A 208 -5.10 -11.85 -5.24
C LEU A 208 -4.25 -11.76 -6.52
N PRO A 209 -4.81 -11.29 -7.64
CA PRO A 209 -4.03 -10.97 -8.84
C PRO A 209 -2.83 -10.06 -8.51
N PRO A 210 -1.70 -10.16 -9.25
CA PRO A 210 -0.54 -9.35 -8.96
C PRO A 210 -0.86 -7.85 -9.11
N ALA A 211 -0.19 -7.03 -8.30
CA ALA A 211 -0.38 -5.59 -8.32
C ALA A 211 0.13 -4.94 -9.62
N PRO A 212 -0.43 -3.79 -10.02
CA PRO A 212 0.03 -3.08 -11.22
C PRO A 212 1.41 -2.41 -11.05
N ILE A 213 2.09 -2.71 -9.98
CA ILE A 213 3.47 -2.28 -9.70
C ILE A 213 4.36 -3.51 -9.86
N VAL A 214 5.16 -3.52 -10.92
CA VAL A 214 6.06 -4.63 -11.25
C VAL A 214 7.50 -4.18 -11.08
N GLN A 215 8.27 -4.90 -10.27
CA GLN A 215 9.68 -4.61 -10.05
C GLN A 215 10.57 -5.50 -10.93
N VAL A 216 11.58 -4.87 -11.52
CA VAL A 216 12.65 -5.58 -12.22
C VAL A 216 13.96 -5.23 -11.54
N ARG A 217 14.49 -6.17 -10.73
CA ARG A 217 15.74 -5.96 -9.98
C ARG A 217 16.93 -5.87 -10.93
N SER A 218 17.85 -4.94 -10.67
CA SER A 218 19.06 -4.76 -11.43
C SER A 218 20.10 -4.02 -10.61
N ALA A 219 21.34 -4.52 -10.59
CA ALA A 219 22.47 -3.81 -10.02
C ALA A 219 22.78 -2.48 -10.75
N HIS A 220 22.25 -2.33 -11.97
CA HIS A 220 22.39 -1.15 -12.80
C HIS A 220 21.04 -0.49 -13.13
N ALA A 221 20.16 -0.36 -12.13
CA ALA A 221 18.78 0.09 -12.30
C ALA A 221 18.64 1.41 -13.08
N LYS A 222 19.53 2.38 -12.87
CA LYS A 222 19.53 3.64 -13.63
C LYS A 222 19.82 3.42 -15.13
N ARG A 223 20.79 2.56 -15.46
CA ARG A 223 21.15 2.23 -16.84
C ARG A 223 20.02 1.48 -17.51
N LEU A 224 19.45 0.50 -16.83
CA LEU A 224 18.28 -0.25 -17.32
C LEU A 224 17.10 0.69 -17.60
N ALA A 225 16.76 1.58 -16.65
CA ALA A 225 15.69 2.55 -16.84
C ALA A 225 15.94 3.46 -18.06
N ALA A 226 17.16 3.96 -18.24
CA ALA A 226 17.52 4.80 -19.39
C ALA A 226 17.32 4.06 -20.74
N HIS A 227 17.68 2.78 -20.84
CA HIS A 227 17.45 1.99 -22.03
C HIS A 227 15.97 1.74 -22.31
N VAL A 228 15.18 1.44 -21.27
CA VAL A 228 13.73 1.26 -21.39
C VAL A 228 13.07 2.58 -21.82
N GLN A 229 13.54 3.72 -21.29
CA GLN A 229 13.08 5.05 -21.69
C GLN A 229 13.43 5.37 -23.15
N ALA A 230 14.63 5.02 -23.60
CA ALA A 230 15.04 5.18 -25.01
C ALA A 230 14.18 4.33 -25.98
N ALA A 231 13.61 3.23 -25.50
CA ALA A 231 12.64 2.40 -26.25
C ALA A 231 11.19 2.96 -26.19
N GLY A 232 10.97 4.14 -25.58
CA GLY A 232 9.69 4.84 -25.55
C GLY A 232 8.80 4.51 -24.35
N PHE A 233 9.33 3.88 -23.28
CA PHE A 233 8.55 3.55 -22.08
C PHE A 233 8.94 4.42 -20.89
N LEU A 234 7.98 5.07 -20.25
CA LEU A 234 8.21 5.85 -19.05
C LEU A 234 8.27 4.92 -17.81
N VAL A 235 9.49 4.59 -17.41
CA VAL A 235 9.77 3.83 -16.17
C VAL A 235 10.71 4.60 -15.26
N ARG A 236 10.80 4.19 -13.99
CA ARG A 236 11.67 4.83 -13.01
C ARG A 236 12.63 3.83 -12.36
N ALA A 237 13.89 4.22 -12.27
CA ALA A 237 14.83 3.54 -11.39
C ALA A 237 14.54 3.93 -9.93
N VAL A 238 14.45 2.93 -9.06
CA VAL A 238 14.34 3.09 -7.61
C VAL A 238 15.65 2.62 -7.00
N CYS A 239 16.41 3.57 -6.45
CA CYS A 239 17.77 3.37 -5.96
C CYS A 239 17.88 3.82 -4.51
N TYR A 240 19.04 3.55 -3.90
CA TYR A 240 19.39 4.10 -2.60
C TYR A 240 19.23 5.65 -2.60
N PRO A 241 18.69 6.28 -1.54
CA PRO A 241 18.33 5.69 -0.25
C PRO A 241 16.89 5.14 -0.16
N THR A 242 16.08 5.21 -1.23
CA THR A 242 14.68 4.73 -1.21
C THR A 242 14.59 3.22 -0.97
N VAL A 243 15.55 2.47 -1.49
CA VAL A 243 15.74 1.04 -1.24
C VAL A 243 17.20 0.77 -0.92
N PRO A 244 17.55 -0.33 -0.21
CA PRO A 244 18.94 -0.76 -0.02
C PRO A 244 19.69 -0.90 -1.36
N ARG A 245 21.02 -0.70 -1.36
CA ARG A 245 21.87 -0.73 -2.57
C ARG A 245 21.81 -2.07 -3.32
N ASP A 246 21.67 -3.18 -2.60
CA ASP A 246 21.53 -4.53 -3.14
C ASP A 246 20.12 -4.85 -3.65
N LYS A 247 19.16 -3.94 -3.40
CA LYS A 247 17.75 -4.08 -3.78
C LYS A 247 17.28 -3.04 -4.79
N GLU A 248 18.20 -2.42 -5.52
CA GLU A 248 17.87 -1.44 -6.56
C GLU A 248 17.10 -2.11 -7.73
N ARG A 249 16.20 -1.36 -8.34
CA ARG A 249 15.25 -1.90 -9.34
C ARG A 249 14.75 -0.85 -10.32
N VAL A 250 14.22 -1.30 -11.45
CA VAL A 250 13.29 -0.51 -12.26
C VAL A 250 11.88 -0.83 -11.80
N ARG A 251 11.10 0.21 -11.50
CA ARG A 251 9.68 0.11 -11.16
C ARG A 251 8.85 0.40 -12.40
N VAL A 252 8.07 -0.58 -12.83
CA VAL A 252 7.09 -0.49 -13.90
C VAL A 252 5.71 -0.34 -13.28
N CYS A 253 4.95 0.65 -13.74
CA CYS A 253 3.54 0.81 -13.39
C CYS A 253 2.71 0.49 -14.62
N VAL A 254 1.87 -0.54 -14.55
CA VAL A 254 0.95 -0.93 -15.61
C VAL A 254 -0.35 -0.17 -15.46
N HIS A 255 -0.96 0.22 -16.56
CA HIS A 255 -2.21 0.96 -16.60
C HIS A 255 -3.25 0.22 -17.46
N ALA A 256 -4.53 0.45 -17.18
CA ALA A 256 -5.63 -0.17 -17.92
C ALA A 256 -5.64 0.18 -19.42
N HIS A 257 -5.13 1.36 -19.79
CA HIS A 257 -5.06 1.82 -21.18
C HIS A 257 -3.87 1.26 -21.96
N ASN A 258 -2.91 0.58 -21.31
CA ASN A 258 -1.82 -0.06 -22.05
C ASN A 258 -2.35 -1.16 -22.96
N THR A 259 -1.81 -1.26 -24.16
CA THR A 259 -2.17 -2.31 -25.12
C THR A 259 -1.39 -3.60 -24.83
N ALA A 260 -1.87 -4.74 -25.36
CA ALA A 260 -1.13 -6.00 -25.30
C ALA A 260 0.23 -5.89 -26.01
N GLU A 261 0.29 -5.11 -27.09
CA GLU A 261 1.51 -4.85 -27.84
C GLU A 261 2.52 -4.05 -27.01
N ASP A 262 2.07 -3.00 -26.28
CA ASP A 262 2.94 -2.23 -25.36
C ASP A 262 3.55 -3.15 -24.32
N VAL A 263 2.74 -4.02 -23.70
CA VAL A 263 3.20 -4.97 -22.70
C VAL A 263 4.21 -5.95 -23.26
N ALA A 264 3.96 -6.50 -24.45
CA ALA A 264 4.86 -7.43 -25.13
C ALA A 264 6.20 -6.75 -25.49
N ARG A 265 6.16 -5.53 -26.06
CA ARG A 265 7.35 -4.73 -26.38
C ARG A 265 8.16 -4.40 -25.12
N LEU A 266 7.50 -3.94 -24.07
CA LEU A 266 8.17 -3.65 -22.79
C LEU A 266 8.85 -4.89 -22.22
N ALA A 267 8.17 -6.03 -22.19
CA ALA A 267 8.73 -7.29 -21.72
C ALA A 267 9.94 -7.72 -22.55
N HIS A 268 9.89 -7.56 -23.89
CA HIS A 268 11.01 -7.84 -24.77
C HIS A 268 12.24 -6.98 -24.42
N VAL A 269 12.05 -5.66 -24.31
CA VAL A 269 13.14 -4.71 -23.95
C VAL A 269 13.75 -5.06 -22.60
N LEU A 270 12.91 -5.33 -21.57
CA LEU A 270 13.38 -5.69 -20.23
C LEU A 270 14.19 -7.00 -20.23
N ARG A 271 13.76 -8.02 -20.98
CA ARG A 271 14.46 -9.31 -21.05
C ARG A 271 15.79 -9.24 -21.79
N THR A 272 15.83 -8.51 -22.89
CA THR A 272 17.07 -8.35 -23.69
C THR A 272 18.17 -7.67 -22.89
N LEU A 273 17.82 -6.79 -21.96
CA LEU A 273 18.76 -6.02 -21.14
C LEU A 273 19.07 -6.67 -19.76
N SER A 274 18.24 -7.60 -19.30
CA SER A 274 18.53 -8.37 -18.07
C SER A 274 19.60 -9.44 -18.27
N LEU A 275 20.00 -9.67 -19.51
CA LEU A 275 21.08 -10.60 -19.93
C LEU A 275 22.43 -9.88 -20.05
N LEU A 276 22.50 -8.57 -19.87
CA LEU A 276 23.70 -7.72 -19.84
C LEU A 276 24.00 -7.21 -18.42
#